data_c50d218e3dda3b72c4e24656783e43ea
#
_entry.id   c50d218e3dda3b72c4e24656783e43ea
#
_cell.length_a   1.000
_cell.length_b   1.000
_cell.length_c   1.000
_cell.angle_alpha   90.00
_cell.angle_beta   90.00
_cell.angle_gamma   90.00
#
_symmetry.space_group_name_H-M   'P 1'
#
loop_
_entity.id
_entity.type
_entity.pdbx_description
1 polymer ?
#
loop_
_entity_poly.entity_id
_entity_poly.type
_entity_poly.pdbx_seq_one_letter_code
_entity_poly.pdbx_strand_id
1 'polypeptide(L)'
;MAFLWTFLRVFAPAAVKGSENEDGPAYQLALRKSLSVLFWNDTLIYGSIIFLSARTICLPFLLDSSKTVLASTVFRRGIRLWFPVAASMIVVYFVFSQAMATNLLEFASMTGNKSLDTDIYILPSSLANFNAIFMTFWISHNFQAQAASFAFPSQMLWVISAVFQQSYTVYMAMVIIPYTRPRWRIMGAAAFILTAWWVYSWAWYSISGLLVADAVMNMGLRPGGSGSYLAISKVRIPLWVIGGLLMSAGFIMQFVWTAARPDLQNAELLYHTGIYNTGGLNTSVDVTAAQIRADCYLIVLGFFLILETSSIVQSIFRNKFLVLLGRRSLSTSRPTHTPQQHRPKRTKSSQQMLTHATGYFLIQSTIIYTLGVKIATNMTSDERTHRYPAAAGVSFVATLLVTIISAEILYWLVEIPSKCFGKWLWDWIRA
;
A
#
# COMPACT_ATOMS: atom_id res chain seq x y z
N MET A 1 6.68 -6.94 3.17
CA MET A 1 6.87 -6.65 1.73
C MET A 1 7.49 -5.27 1.50
N ALA A 2 6.86 -4.14 1.85
CA ALA A 2 7.42 -2.80 1.59
C ALA A 2 8.82 -2.58 2.19
N PHE A 3 9.07 -3.00 3.43
CA PHE A 3 10.40 -2.93 4.05
C PHE A 3 11.44 -3.72 3.25
N LEU A 4 11.10 -4.95 2.86
CA LEU A 4 12.00 -5.81 2.07
C LEU A 4 12.29 -5.20 0.70
N TRP A 5 11.28 -4.65 0.04
CA TRP A 5 11.45 -3.95 -1.24
C TRP A 5 12.41 -2.76 -1.11
N THR A 6 12.20 -1.88 -0.12
CA THR A 6 13.07 -0.72 0.12
C THR A 6 14.49 -1.16 0.47
N PHE A 7 14.62 -2.18 1.31
CA PHE A 7 15.93 -2.71 1.70
C PHE A 7 16.70 -3.28 0.50
N LEU A 8 16.04 -4.12 -0.32
CA LEU A 8 16.67 -4.71 -1.49
C LEU A 8 17.01 -3.67 -2.56
N ARG A 9 16.22 -2.62 -2.72
CA ARG A 9 16.53 -1.51 -3.62
C ARG A 9 17.86 -0.83 -3.27
N VAL A 10 18.20 -0.79 -1.99
CA VAL A 10 19.47 -0.23 -1.49
C VAL A 10 20.60 -1.23 -1.59
N PHE A 11 20.42 -2.46 -1.08
CA PHE A 11 21.50 -3.43 -0.87
C PHE A 11 21.62 -4.49 -1.98
N ALA A 12 20.59 -4.72 -2.77
CA ALA A 12 20.59 -5.69 -3.85
C ALA A 12 19.71 -5.19 -5.02
N PRO A 13 20.08 -4.07 -5.66
CA PRO A 13 19.21 -3.37 -6.62
C PRO A 13 18.86 -4.24 -7.84
N ALA A 14 19.78 -5.09 -8.31
CA ALA A 14 19.49 -5.99 -9.44
C ALA A 14 18.46 -7.09 -9.10
N ALA A 15 18.16 -7.34 -7.82
CA ALA A 15 17.10 -8.25 -7.40
C ALA A 15 15.70 -7.62 -7.47
N VAL A 16 15.61 -6.29 -7.62
CA VAL A 16 14.34 -5.56 -7.65
C VAL A 16 13.92 -5.36 -9.11
N LYS A 17 12.65 -5.66 -9.40
CA LYS A 17 12.06 -5.45 -10.72
C LYS A 17 11.92 -3.94 -10.99
N GLY A 18 12.23 -3.52 -12.23
CA GLY A 18 12.14 -2.11 -12.63
C GLY A 18 13.27 -1.22 -12.09
N SER A 19 14.32 -1.80 -11.48
CA SER A 19 15.51 -1.03 -11.16
C SER A 19 16.34 -0.78 -12.41
N GLU A 20 17.02 0.37 -12.47
CA GLU A 20 17.95 0.74 -13.55
C GLU A 20 19.19 -0.18 -13.62
N ASN A 21 19.42 -0.98 -12.58
CA ASN A 21 20.47 -1.96 -12.53
C ASN A 21 20.01 -3.25 -13.20
N GLU A 22 20.11 -3.31 -14.52
CA GLU A 22 19.81 -4.51 -15.29
C GLU A 22 20.91 -5.57 -15.14
N ASP A 23 22.14 -5.13 -14.97
CA ASP A 23 23.32 -5.97 -14.76
C ASP A 23 23.66 -6.10 -13.27
N GLY A 24 23.85 -7.32 -12.83
CA GLY A 24 24.20 -7.60 -11.44
C GLY A 24 24.65 -9.05 -11.22
N PRO A 25 25.05 -9.40 -10.00
CA PRO A 25 25.44 -10.75 -9.67
C PRO A 25 24.34 -11.78 -10.01
N ALA A 26 24.72 -12.95 -10.49
CA ALA A 26 23.79 -14.00 -10.94
C ALA A 26 22.71 -14.35 -9.89
N TYR A 27 23.06 -14.35 -8.60
CA TYR A 27 22.12 -14.62 -7.52
C TYR A 27 21.02 -13.54 -7.41
N GLN A 28 21.34 -12.25 -7.64
CA GLN A 28 20.35 -11.16 -7.62
C GLN A 28 19.38 -11.29 -8.81
N LEU A 29 19.90 -11.61 -9.99
CA LEU A 29 19.09 -11.85 -11.18
C LEU A 29 18.18 -13.08 -11.01
N ALA A 30 18.67 -14.15 -10.37
CA ALA A 30 17.84 -15.31 -10.02
C ALA A 30 16.71 -14.93 -9.04
N LEU A 31 17.02 -14.12 -8.02
CA LEU A 31 16.03 -13.59 -7.08
C LEU A 31 14.99 -12.69 -7.77
N ARG A 32 15.44 -11.84 -8.72
CA ARG A 32 14.55 -10.99 -9.53
C ARG A 32 13.55 -11.82 -10.33
N LYS A 33 14.00 -12.89 -10.96
CA LYS A 33 13.15 -13.76 -11.81
C LYS A 33 12.23 -14.69 -11.00
N SER A 34 12.50 -14.92 -9.72
CA SER A 34 11.76 -15.86 -8.88
C SER A 34 10.96 -15.18 -7.76
N LEU A 35 11.64 -14.76 -6.71
CA LEU A 35 11.02 -14.30 -5.47
C LEU A 35 10.49 -12.86 -5.55
N SER A 36 10.99 -12.03 -6.47
CA SER A 36 10.55 -10.64 -6.60
C SER A 36 9.05 -10.55 -6.87
N VAL A 37 8.53 -11.46 -7.65
CA VAL A 37 7.11 -11.56 -8.00
C VAL A 37 6.22 -11.63 -6.77
N LEU A 38 6.66 -12.38 -5.75
CA LEU A 38 5.85 -12.69 -4.55
C LEU A 38 6.07 -11.72 -3.39
N PHE A 39 7.34 -11.35 -3.12
CA PHE A 39 7.69 -10.75 -1.84
C PHE A 39 8.05 -9.27 -1.89
N TRP A 40 8.51 -8.75 -3.04
CA TRP A 40 8.90 -7.35 -3.18
C TRP A 40 8.54 -6.74 -4.54
N ASN A 41 7.35 -7.08 -5.01
CA ASN A 41 6.73 -6.40 -6.13
C ASN A 41 6.06 -5.12 -5.64
N ASP A 42 6.51 -3.98 -6.11
CA ASP A 42 6.05 -2.65 -5.71
C ASP A 42 4.57 -2.42 -6.06
N THR A 43 4.17 -2.71 -7.28
CA THR A 43 2.78 -2.56 -7.75
C THR A 43 1.80 -3.42 -6.93
N LEU A 44 2.22 -4.66 -6.57
CA LEU A 44 1.42 -5.53 -5.71
C LEU A 44 1.26 -4.94 -4.31
N ILE A 45 2.32 -4.35 -3.76
CA ILE A 45 2.32 -3.68 -2.46
C ILE A 45 1.33 -2.50 -2.49
N TYR A 46 1.47 -1.62 -3.48
CA TYR A 46 0.64 -0.41 -3.59
C TYR A 46 -0.83 -0.74 -3.86
N GLY A 47 -1.10 -1.66 -4.79
CA GLY A 47 -2.44 -2.14 -5.07
C GLY A 47 -3.11 -2.75 -3.83
N SER A 48 -2.37 -3.55 -3.06
CA SER A 48 -2.86 -4.11 -1.80
C SER A 48 -3.21 -3.04 -0.75
N ILE A 49 -2.39 -2.00 -0.62
CA ILE A 49 -2.63 -0.88 0.31
C ILE A 49 -3.90 -0.11 -0.09
N ILE A 50 -4.06 0.21 -1.37
CA ILE A 50 -5.25 0.93 -1.87
C ILE A 50 -6.51 0.10 -1.68
N PHE A 51 -6.47 -1.18 -2.04
CA PHE A 51 -7.60 -2.11 -1.87
C PHE A 51 -8.01 -2.24 -0.40
N LEU A 52 -7.05 -2.50 0.50
CA LEU A 52 -7.29 -2.61 1.95
C LEU A 52 -7.80 -1.31 2.55
N SER A 53 -7.26 -0.17 2.12
CA SER A 53 -7.72 1.14 2.56
C SER A 53 -9.19 1.33 2.23
N ALA A 54 -9.59 1.08 0.99
CA ALA A 54 -10.97 1.18 0.53
C ALA A 54 -11.89 0.23 1.33
N ARG A 55 -11.49 -1.05 1.47
CA ARG A 55 -12.23 -2.04 2.24
C ARG A 55 -12.45 -1.61 3.69
N THR A 56 -11.48 -0.99 4.32
CA THR A 56 -11.57 -0.63 5.75
C THR A 56 -12.36 0.64 6.01
N ILE A 57 -12.30 1.62 5.12
CA ILE A 57 -13.03 2.88 5.33
C ILE A 57 -14.55 2.74 5.14
N CYS A 58 -15.00 1.76 4.36
CA CYS A 58 -16.44 1.55 4.14
C CYS A 58 -17.11 0.74 5.25
N LEU A 59 -16.36 -0.04 6.05
CA LEU A 59 -16.94 -0.91 7.08
C LEU A 59 -17.83 -0.20 8.11
N PRO A 60 -17.48 0.99 8.67
CA PRO A 60 -18.35 1.67 9.61
C PRO A 60 -19.71 2.02 9.03
N PHE A 61 -19.71 2.47 7.77
CA PHE A 61 -20.94 2.83 7.08
C PHE A 61 -21.77 1.59 6.66
N LEU A 62 -21.13 0.51 6.23
CA LEU A 62 -21.84 -0.73 5.90
C LEU A 62 -22.47 -1.40 7.15
N LEU A 63 -21.94 -1.11 8.35
CA LEU A 63 -22.51 -1.57 9.62
C LEU A 63 -23.65 -0.70 10.09
N ASP A 64 -23.53 0.62 9.90
CA ASP A 64 -24.51 1.62 10.31
C ASP A 64 -24.64 2.64 9.17
N SER A 65 -25.63 2.45 8.30
CA SER A 65 -25.84 3.25 7.09
C SER A 65 -26.34 4.66 7.39
N SER A 66 -25.97 5.24 8.54
CA SER A 66 -26.37 6.58 8.92
C SER A 66 -25.54 7.66 8.21
N LYS A 67 -26.21 8.75 7.83
CA LYS A 67 -25.56 9.92 7.20
C LYS A 67 -24.47 10.52 8.09
N THR A 68 -24.66 10.48 9.41
CA THR A 68 -23.71 11.01 10.40
C THR A 68 -22.43 10.20 10.48
N VAL A 69 -22.51 8.87 10.34
CA VAL A 69 -21.32 7.99 10.28
C VAL A 69 -20.54 8.26 9.00
N LEU A 70 -21.19 8.41 7.87
CA LEU A 70 -20.53 8.74 6.61
C LEU A 70 -19.81 10.09 6.71
N ALA A 71 -20.52 11.16 7.12
CA ALA A 71 -19.96 12.50 7.27
C ALA A 71 -18.77 12.52 8.21
N SER A 72 -18.89 11.85 9.38
CA SER A 72 -17.80 11.70 10.35
C SER A 72 -16.58 10.96 9.77
N THR A 73 -16.80 9.94 8.95
CA THR A 73 -15.72 9.18 8.35
C THR A 73 -14.97 10.00 7.29
N VAL A 74 -15.70 10.73 6.44
CA VAL A 74 -15.14 11.65 5.43
C VAL A 74 -14.30 12.74 6.10
N PHE A 75 -14.88 13.44 7.08
CA PHE A 75 -14.23 14.56 7.78
C PHE A 75 -12.92 14.13 8.46
N ARG A 76 -12.97 13.03 9.22
CA ARG A 76 -11.80 12.56 9.97
C ARG A 76 -10.71 11.93 9.09
N ARG A 77 -10.99 11.60 7.83
CA ARG A 77 -10.03 10.95 6.94
C ARG A 77 -8.81 11.82 6.68
N GLY A 78 -9.02 13.07 6.31
CA GLY A 78 -7.93 14.03 6.06
C GLY A 78 -7.02 14.17 7.27
N ILE A 79 -7.59 14.46 8.43
CA ILE A 79 -6.86 14.64 9.69
C ILE A 79 -6.01 13.40 10.02
N ARG A 80 -6.60 12.22 9.94
CA ARG A 80 -5.91 10.95 10.26
C ARG A 80 -4.75 10.60 9.35
N LEU A 81 -4.76 11.04 8.10
CA LEU A 81 -3.66 10.82 7.16
C LEU A 81 -2.63 11.95 7.22
N TRP A 82 -3.09 13.18 7.39
CA TRP A 82 -2.24 14.37 7.37
C TRP A 82 -1.20 14.37 8.51
N PHE A 83 -1.61 14.12 9.75
CA PHE A 83 -0.70 14.17 10.90
C PHE A 83 0.47 13.17 10.80
N PRO A 84 0.27 11.88 10.48
CA PRO A 84 1.38 10.95 10.31
C PRO A 84 2.32 11.35 9.15
N VAL A 85 1.78 11.85 8.04
CA VAL A 85 2.59 12.32 6.91
C VAL A 85 3.41 13.53 7.31
N ALA A 86 2.78 14.51 7.95
CA ALA A 86 3.48 15.71 8.43
C ALA A 86 4.61 15.34 9.41
N ALA A 87 4.33 14.46 10.37
CA ALA A 87 5.34 14.00 11.32
C ALA A 87 6.50 13.27 10.62
N SER A 88 6.22 12.39 9.65
CA SER A 88 7.27 11.69 8.92
C SER A 88 8.13 12.65 8.08
N MET A 89 7.52 13.62 7.41
CA MET A 89 8.23 14.64 6.63
C MET A 89 9.08 15.55 7.51
N ILE A 90 8.60 15.89 8.70
CA ILE A 90 9.39 16.63 9.70
C ILE A 90 10.59 15.81 10.18
N VAL A 91 10.39 14.52 10.47
CA VAL A 91 11.51 13.63 10.83
C VAL A 91 12.53 13.54 9.70
N VAL A 92 12.09 13.37 8.45
CA VAL A 92 12.97 13.37 7.28
C VAL A 92 13.75 14.67 7.17
N TYR A 93 13.10 15.82 7.32
CA TYR A 93 13.73 17.12 7.23
C TYR A 93 14.86 17.33 8.25
N PHE A 94 14.69 16.83 9.48
CA PHE A 94 15.71 16.95 10.52
C PHE A 94 16.80 15.87 10.45
N VAL A 95 16.46 14.66 10.04
CA VAL A 95 17.40 13.52 10.05
C VAL A 95 18.20 13.44 8.75
N PHE A 96 17.57 13.76 7.61
CA PHE A 96 18.22 13.62 6.31
C PHE A 96 18.91 14.94 5.90
N SER A 97 20.20 15.05 6.20
CA SER A 97 21.03 16.21 5.91
C SER A 97 21.89 15.99 4.65
N GLN A 98 22.57 17.07 4.20
CA GLN A 98 23.57 16.99 3.11
C GLN A 98 24.68 15.98 3.39
N ALA A 99 25.11 15.85 4.64
CA ALA A 99 26.13 14.86 5.02
C ALA A 99 25.60 13.41 4.83
N MET A 100 24.30 13.16 5.02
CA MET A 100 23.72 11.86 4.70
C MET A 100 23.62 11.61 3.21
N ALA A 101 23.38 12.63 2.41
CA ALA A 101 23.38 12.52 0.96
C ALA A 101 24.76 12.15 0.42
N THR A 102 25.85 12.76 0.94
CA THR A 102 27.21 12.40 0.53
C THR A 102 27.57 10.97 0.90
N ASN A 103 27.23 10.50 2.12
CA ASN A 103 27.44 9.11 2.53
C ASN A 103 26.66 8.13 1.63
N LEU A 104 25.48 8.53 1.16
CA LEU A 104 24.66 7.70 0.28
C LEU A 104 25.28 7.60 -1.12
N LEU A 105 25.80 8.69 -1.67
CA LEU A 105 26.50 8.70 -2.95
C LEU A 105 27.81 7.90 -2.89
N GLU A 106 28.54 8.01 -1.79
CA GLU A 106 29.71 7.17 -1.54
C GLU A 106 29.34 5.68 -1.53
N PHE A 107 28.28 5.32 -0.80
CA PHE A 107 27.76 3.95 -0.80
C PHE A 107 27.29 3.49 -2.19
N ALA A 108 26.66 4.38 -2.97
CA ALA A 108 26.22 4.10 -4.35
C ALA A 108 27.43 3.79 -5.24
N SER A 109 28.50 4.58 -5.14
CA SER A 109 29.73 4.37 -5.90
C SER A 109 30.42 3.05 -5.53
N MET A 110 30.43 2.69 -4.24
CA MET A 110 31.03 1.43 -3.73
C MET A 110 30.25 0.20 -4.19
N THR A 111 28.92 0.31 -4.31
CA THR A 111 28.03 -0.81 -4.64
C THR A 111 27.61 -0.87 -6.11
N GLY A 112 27.96 0.15 -6.90
CA GLY A 112 27.49 0.30 -8.28
C GLY A 112 25.97 0.45 -8.42
N ASN A 113 25.31 0.97 -7.39
CA ASN A 113 23.86 1.09 -7.36
C ASN A 113 23.40 2.36 -8.07
N LYS A 114 23.05 2.24 -9.35
CA LYS A 114 22.53 3.35 -10.18
C LYS A 114 21.27 4.00 -9.62
N SER A 115 20.42 3.25 -8.93
CA SER A 115 19.19 3.79 -8.33
C SER A 115 19.45 4.79 -7.17
N LEU A 116 20.66 4.83 -6.64
CA LEU A 116 21.11 5.77 -5.60
C LEU A 116 21.96 6.90 -6.17
N ASP A 117 22.45 6.75 -7.42
CA ASP A 117 23.30 7.72 -8.11
C ASP A 117 22.47 8.83 -8.79
N THR A 118 21.15 8.65 -8.86
CA THR A 118 20.24 9.68 -9.34
C THR A 118 20.13 10.83 -8.35
N ASP A 119 19.84 12.02 -8.84
CA ASP A 119 19.74 13.27 -8.07
C ASP A 119 18.93 13.10 -6.77
N ILE A 120 19.65 13.16 -5.64
CA ILE A 120 19.03 13.11 -4.31
C ILE A 120 18.39 14.47 -4.04
N TYR A 121 17.10 14.56 -4.27
CA TYR A 121 16.37 15.80 -4.01
C TYR A 121 16.09 15.97 -2.52
N ILE A 122 16.68 16.97 -1.92
CA ILE A 122 16.44 17.40 -0.54
C ILE A 122 15.61 18.68 -0.57
N LEU A 123 14.56 18.73 0.22
CA LEU A 123 13.71 19.93 0.32
C LEU A 123 14.52 21.10 0.85
N PRO A 124 14.61 22.25 0.10
CA PRO A 124 15.57 23.30 0.37
C PRO A 124 15.26 24.13 1.61
N SER A 125 14.02 24.12 2.10
CA SER A 125 13.61 24.94 3.24
C SER A 125 12.45 24.34 4.01
N SER A 126 12.23 24.83 5.24
CA SER A 126 11.06 24.46 6.06
C SER A 126 9.74 24.83 5.39
N LEU A 127 9.69 25.95 4.66
CA LEU A 127 8.51 26.35 3.89
C LEU A 127 8.25 25.38 2.74
N ALA A 128 9.29 24.94 2.02
CA ALA A 128 9.16 23.93 0.98
C ALA A 128 8.64 22.60 1.54
N ASN A 129 9.12 22.20 2.73
CA ASN A 129 8.62 21.02 3.42
C ASN A 129 7.14 21.15 3.81
N PHE A 130 6.75 22.31 4.37
CA PHE A 130 5.36 22.61 4.69
C PHE A 130 4.46 22.54 3.45
N ASN A 131 4.85 23.19 2.35
CA ASN A 131 4.09 23.15 1.11
C ASN A 131 3.99 21.73 0.55
N ALA A 132 5.08 20.96 0.58
CA ALA A 132 5.11 19.58 0.12
C ALA A 132 4.10 18.68 0.86
N ILE A 133 3.94 18.87 2.18
CA ILE A 133 2.95 18.15 2.98
C ILE A 133 1.53 18.44 2.46
N PHE A 134 1.18 19.70 2.22
CA PHE A 134 -0.16 20.05 1.71
C PHE A 134 -0.37 19.58 0.27
N MET A 135 0.63 19.71 -0.60
CA MET A 135 0.55 19.24 -1.99
C MET A 135 0.23 17.75 -2.08
N THR A 136 0.74 16.94 -1.15
CA THR A 136 0.46 15.49 -1.10
C THR A 136 -1.04 15.17 -1.04
N PHE A 137 -1.87 16.04 -0.48
CA PHE A 137 -3.31 15.80 -0.33
C PHE A 137 -4.17 16.50 -1.39
N TRP A 138 -3.69 17.58 -1.97
CA TRP A 138 -4.50 18.42 -2.87
C TRP A 138 -4.22 18.19 -4.36
N ILE A 139 -3.06 17.65 -4.74
CA ILE A 139 -2.77 17.31 -6.13
C ILE A 139 -3.40 15.96 -6.47
N SER A 140 -4.19 15.93 -7.54
CA SER A 140 -4.97 14.75 -7.96
C SER A 140 -4.35 13.94 -9.10
N HIS A 141 -3.22 14.38 -9.64
CA HIS A 141 -2.51 13.74 -10.75
C HIS A 141 -1.00 13.83 -10.53
N ASN A 142 -0.22 13.07 -11.29
CA ASN A 142 1.24 13.02 -11.16
C ASN A 142 1.72 12.82 -9.73
N PHE A 143 1.14 11.85 -9.02
CA PHE A 143 1.42 11.62 -7.60
C PHE A 143 2.91 11.45 -7.29
N GLN A 144 3.67 10.86 -8.21
CA GLN A 144 5.10 10.60 -8.02
C GLN A 144 5.96 11.84 -8.22
N ALA A 145 5.54 12.78 -9.08
CA ALA A 145 6.21 14.05 -9.32
C ALA A 145 5.94 15.11 -8.24
N GLN A 146 5.12 14.78 -7.21
CA GLN A 146 4.90 15.69 -6.09
C GLN A 146 6.17 15.86 -5.27
N ALA A 147 6.44 17.08 -4.81
CA ALA A 147 7.66 17.40 -4.07
C ALA A 147 7.90 16.49 -2.85
N ALA A 148 6.85 16.12 -2.09
CA ALA A 148 6.96 15.19 -0.98
C ALA A 148 7.31 13.76 -1.40
N SER A 149 6.84 13.32 -2.56
CA SER A 149 7.11 12.00 -3.11
C SER A 149 8.46 11.93 -3.80
N PHE A 150 8.90 13.03 -4.40
CA PHE A 150 10.20 13.15 -5.03
C PHE A 150 11.32 13.35 -4.00
N ALA A 151 11.01 13.97 -2.85
CA ALA A 151 11.96 14.19 -1.77
C ALA A 151 12.53 12.87 -1.25
N PHE A 152 13.85 12.79 -1.20
CA PHE A 152 14.54 11.63 -0.69
C PHE A 152 14.52 11.62 0.86
N PRO A 153 14.34 10.50 1.53
CA PRO A 153 14.06 9.13 1.08
C PRO A 153 12.56 8.80 1.00
N SER A 154 11.70 9.81 0.91
CA SER A 154 10.23 9.68 1.01
C SER A 154 9.55 9.27 -0.30
N GLN A 155 10.25 8.71 -1.25
CA GLN A 155 9.80 8.37 -2.61
C GLN A 155 8.52 7.51 -2.70
N MET A 156 8.05 6.96 -1.58
CA MET A 156 6.83 6.14 -1.52
C MET A 156 5.59 6.92 -1.04
N LEU A 157 5.70 8.20 -0.70
CA LEU A 157 4.59 9.00 -0.15
C LEU A 157 3.43 9.20 -1.12
N TRP A 158 3.67 9.13 -2.43
CA TRP A 158 2.64 9.21 -3.45
C TRP A 158 1.49 8.21 -3.24
N VAL A 159 1.77 7.05 -2.62
CA VAL A 159 0.74 6.04 -2.31
C VAL A 159 -0.30 6.60 -1.35
N ILE A 160 0.10 7.43 -0.41
CA ILE A 160 -0.83 8.06 0.54
C ILE A 160 -1.70 9.08 -0.16
N SER A 161 -1.11 9.84 -1.10
CA SER A 161 -1.86 10.73 -1.97
C SER A 161 -2.93 9.96 -2.76
N ALA A 162 -2.54 8.87 -3.43
CA ALA A 162 -3.47 8.00 -4.15
C ALA A 162 -4.55 7.42 -3.22
N VAL A 163 -4.18 6.92 -2.04
CA VAL A 163 -5.12 6.40 -1.03
C VAL A 163 -6.11 7.48 -0.55
N PHE A 164 -5.65 8.71 -0.38
CA PHE A 164 -6.50 9.82 0.01
C PHE A 164 -7.51 10.15 -1.10
N GLN A 165 -7.04 10.33 -2.33
CA GLN A 165 -7.90 10.62 -3.48
C GLN A 165 -8.92 9.50 -3.74
N GLN A 166 -8.47 8.24 -3.73
CA GLN A 166 -9.34 7.09 -3.91
C GLN A 166 -10.38 6.93 -2.79
N SER A 167 -10.13 7.48 -1.60
CA SER A 167 -11.12 7.50 -0.54
C SER A 167 -12.38 8.26 -0.92
N TYR A 168 -12.26 9.36 -1.67
CA TYR A 168 -13.43 10.12 -2.13
C TYR A 168 -14.22 9.34 -3.18
N THR A 169 -13.57 8.63 -4.08
CA THR A 169 -14.25 7.72 -5.02
C THR A 169 -15.09 6.67 -4.27
N VAL A 170 -14.51 6.08 -3.21
CA VAL A 170 -15.23 5.11 -2.36
C VAL A 170 -16.40 5.78 -1.63
N TYR A 171 -16.23 6.97 -1.07
CA TYR A 171 -17.30 7.68 -0.37
C TYR A 171 -18.45 8.03 -1.31
N MET A 172 -18.18 8.47 -2.53
CA MET A 172 -19.22 8.74 -3.52
C MET A 172 -20.01 7.46 -3.88
N ALA A 173 -19.32 6.35 -4.07
CA ALA A 173 -19.95 5.06 -4.31
C ALA A 173 -20.78 4.59 -3.09
N MET A 174 -20.32 4.82 -1.87
CA MET A 174 -21.03 4.45 -0.64
C MET A 174 -22.39 5.16 -0.50
N VAL A 175 -22.50 6.40 -0.97
CA VAL A 175 -23.78 7.14 -0.93
C VAL A 175 -24.89 6.40 -1.69
N ILE A 176 -24.54 5.68 -2.75
CA ILE A 176 -25.48 5.00 -3.64
C ILE A 176 -25.91 3.62 -3.07
N ILE A 177 -25.06 2.97 -2.28
CA ILE A 177 -25.28 1.60 -1.77
C ILE A 177 -26.64 1.40 -1.08
N PRO A 178 -27.10 2.26 -0.13
CA PRO A 178 -28.35 2.03 0.57
C PRO A 178 -29.60 2.05 -0.33
N TYR A 179 -29.51 2.73 -1.48
CA TYR A 179 -30.62 2.95 -2.41
C TYR A 179 -30.68 1.93 -3.54
N THR A 180 -29.68 1.03 -3.64
CA THR A 180 -29.56 0.08 -4.74
C THR A 180 -29.71 -1.37 -4.29
N ARG A 181 -30.37 -2.19 -5.13
CA ARG A 181 -30.50 -3.63 -4.90
C ARG A 181 -29.15 -4.34 -5.10
N PRO A 182 -28.84 -5.45 -4.39
CA PRO A 182 -27.54 -6.14 -4.45
C PRO A 182 -27.08 -6.48 -5.88
N ARG A 183 -27.99 -6.94 -6.73
CA ARG A 183 -27.67 -7.25 -8.15
C ARG A 183 -27.15 -6.02 -8.90
N TRP A 184 -27.81 -4.87 -8.74
CA TRP A 184 -27.42 -3.63 -9.40
C TRP A 184 -26.12 -3.06 -8.83
N ARG A 185 -25.83 -3.27 -7.53
CA ARG A 185 -24.55 -2.89 -6.93
C ARG A 185 -23.40 -3.65 -7.59
N ILE A 186 -23.54 -4.98 -7.77
CA ILE A 186 -22.53 -5.81 -8.42
C ILE A 186 -22.32 -5.35 -9.87
N MET A 187 -23.40 -5.18 -10.63
CA MET A 187 -23.33 -4.77 -12.05
C MET A 187 -22.74 -3.37 -12.20
N GLY A 188 -23.17 -2.41 -11.37
CA GLY A 188 -22.66 -1.05 -11.38
C GLY A 188 -21.20 -0.97 -10.95
N ALA A 189 -20.80 -1.71 -9.92
CA ALA A 189 -19.41 -1.80 -9.50
C ALA A 189 -18.53 -2.45 -10.58
N ALA A 190 -18.99 -3.52 -11.22
CA ALA A 190 -18.27 -4.17 -12.32
C ALA A 190 -18.09 -3.22 -13.52
N ALA A 191 -19.14 -2.50 -13.92
CA ALA A 191 -19.05 -1.50 -14.97
C ALA A 191 -18.06 -0.38 -14.60
N PHE A 192 -18.10 0.10 -13.35
CA PHE A 192 -17.16 1.11 -12.86
C PHE A 192 -15.72 0.59 -12.85
N ILE A 193 -15.51 -0.65 -12.40
CA ILE A 193 -14.18 -1.29 -12.39
C ILE A 193 -13.62 -1.37 -13.81
N LEU A 194 -14.43 -1.79 -14.79
CA LEU A 194 -14.02 -1.87 -16.19
C LEU A 194 -13.68 -0.50 -16.78
N THR A 195 -14.50 0.52 -16.51
CA THR A 195 -14.20 1.88 -16.98
C THR A 195 -12.97 2.47 -16.28
N ALA A 196 -12.81 2.25 -14.99
CA ALA A 196 -11.63 2.69 -14.24
C ALA A 196 -10.34 2.00 -14.71
N TRP A 197 -10.42 0.71 -15.05
CA TRP A 197 -9.31 -0.02 -15.69
C TRP A 197 -8.98 0.59 -17.05
N TRP A 198 -9.98 0.87 -17.89
CA TRP A 198 -9.79 1.46 -19.22
C TRP A 198 -9.11 2.81 -19.18
N VAL A 199 -9.49 3.70 -18.23
CA VAL A 199 -8.88 5.02 -18.06
C VAL A 199 -7.63 5.03 -17.18
N TYR A 200 -7.05 3.88 -16.86
CA TYR A 200 -5.82 3.74 -16.11
C TYR A 200 -5.86 4.43 -14.73
N SER A 201 -6.94 4.25 -13.99
CA SER A 201 -7.15 4.86 -12.66
C SER A 201 -7.05 3.84 -11.53
N TRP A 202 -6.42 4.17 -10.42
CA TRP A 202 -6.40 3.34 -9.20
C TRP A 202 -7.80 3.03 -8.63
N ALA A 203 -8.85 3.64 -9.17
CA ALA A 203 -10.22 3.45 -8.74
C ALA A 203 -10.72 2.00 -8.87
N TRP A 204 -10.21 1.22 -9.82
CA TRP A 204 -10.61 -0.19 -9.93
C TRP A 204 -10.19 -1.02 -8.72
N TYR A 205 -9.01 -0.77 -8.10
CA TYR A 205 -8.63 -1.41 -6.85
C TYR A 205 -9.51 -0.96 -5.67
N SER A 206 -9.81 0.32 -5.58
CA SER A 206 -10.58 0.87 -4.47
C SER A 206 -12.05 0.46 -4.52
N ILE A 207 -12.70 0.47 -5.70
CA ILE A 207 -14.08 0.01 -5.86
C ILE A 207 -14.20 -1.50 -5.68
N SER A 208 -13.20 -2.28 -6.10
CA SER A 208 -13.16 -3.72 -5.81
C SER A 208 -13.07 -3.99 -4.30
N GLY A 209 -12.28 -3.20 -3.57
CA GLY A 209 -12.21 -3.27 -2.10
C GLY A 209 -13.55 -2.97 -1.43
N LEU A 210 -14.27 -1.96 -1.92
CA LEU A 210 -15.63 -1.63 -1.48
C LEU A 210 -16.61 -2.77 -1.80
N LEU A 211 -16.59 -3.30 -3.04
CA LEU A 211 -17.48 -4.37 -3.46
C LEU A 211 -17.30 -5.64 -2.62
N VAL A 212 -16.06 -6.04 -2.35
CA VAL A 212 -15.75 -7.19 -1.48
C VAL A 212 -16.26 -6.94 -0.05
N ALA A 213 -16.10 -5.73 0.49
CA ALA A 213 -16.64 -5.40 1.81
C ALA A 213 -18.17 -5.44 1.84
N ASP A 214 -18.85 -4.89 0.84
CA ASP A 214 -20.32 -4.93 0.72
C ASP A 214 -20.82 -6.38 0.56
N ALA A 215 -20.12 -7.20 -0.24
CA ALA A 215 -20.45 -8.61 -0.42
C ALA A 215 -20.33 -9.40 0.90
N VAL A 216 -19.31 -9.13 1.70
CA VAL A 216 -19.13 -9.76 3.03
C VAL A 216 -20.21 -9.34 4.02
N MET A 217 -20.57 -8.06 4.02
CA MET A 217 -21.51 -7.50 5.00
C MET A 217 -22.96 -7.74 4.64
N ASN A 218 -23.33 -7.55 3.37
CA ASN A 218 -24.73 -7.50 2.91
C ASN A 218 -25.14 -8.66 2.00
N MET A 219 -24.19 -9.37 1.37
CA MET A 219 -24.49 -10.43 0.39
C MET A 219 -24.10 -11.84 0.88
N GLY A 220 -23.65 -11.97 2.13
CA GLY A 220 -23.35 -13.29 2.74
C GLY A 220 -22.06 -13.93 2.21
N LEU A 221 -21.09 -13.17 1.71
CA LEU A 221 -19.77 -13.66 1.33
C LEU A 221 -18.96 -14.02 2.56
N ARG A 222 -19.20 -15.22 3.10
CA ARG A 222 -18.54 -15.77 4.31
C ARG A 222 -18.32 -17.26 4.13
N PRO A 223 -17.37 -17.90 4.84
CA PRO A 223 -17.24 -19.34 4.81
C PRO A 223 -18.56 -20.04 5.14
N GLY A 224 -19.06 -20.86 4.22
CA GLY A 224 -20.38 -21.53 4.35
C GLY A 224 -21.61 -20.64 4.13
N GLY A 225 -21.44 -19.35 3.80
CA GLY A 225 -22.56 -18.45 3.51
C GLY A 225 -23.12 -18.63 2.09
N SER A 226 -24.34 -18.17 1.88
CA SER A 226 -25.03 -18.26 0.58
C SER A 226 -24.30 -17.49 -0.55
N GLY A 227 -23.61 -16.38 -0.21
CA GLY A 227 -22.82 -15.60 -1.13
C GLY A 227 -21.43 -16.18 -1.46
N SER A 228 -21.06 -17.32 -0.86
CA SER A 228 -19.76 -17.98 -1.11
C SER A 228 -19.75 -18.84 -2.38
N TYR A 229 -20.87 -18.92 -3.07
CA TYR A 229 -21.02 -19.72 -4.29
C TYR A 229 -21.54 -18.85 -5.43
N LEU A 230 -20.91 -18.99 -6.58
CA LEU A 230 -21.44 -18.45 -7.83
C LEU A 230 -22.30 -19.54 -8.48
N ALA A 231 -23.59 -19.26 -8.64
CA ALA A 231 -24.51 -20.16 -9.34
C ALA A 231 -24.51 -19.82 -10.84
N ILE A 232 -23.94 -20.71 -11.65
CA ILE A 232 -23.98 -20.64 -13.12
C ILE A 232 -24.84 -21.82 -13.57
N SER A 233 -26.08 -21.53 -14.00
CA SER A 233 -27.06 -22.56 -14.36
C SER A 233 -27.29 -23.56 -13.20
N LYS A 234 -26.93 -24.82 -13.37
CA LYS A 234 -27.09 -25.88 -12.37
C LYS A 234 -25.86 -26.12 -11.47
N VAL A 235 -24.74 -25.47 -11.79
CA VAL A 235 -23.46 -25.68 -11.09
C VAL A 235 -23.23 -24.55 -10.10
N ARG A 236 -22.90 -24.94 -8.85
CA ARG A 236 -22.49 -23.99 -7.80
C ARG A 236 -20.99 -24.04 -7.65
N ILE A 237 -20.31 -23.01 -8.14
CA ILE A 237 -18.85 -22.88 -8.06
C ILE A 237 -18.51 -22.09 -6.78
N PRO A 238 -17.72 -22.63 -5.84
CA PRO A 238 -17.30 -21.86 -4.68
C PRO A 238 -16.35 -20.73 -5.08
N LEU A 239 -16.56 -19.54 -4.52
CA LEU A 239 -15.80 -18.34 -4.88
C LEU A 239 -14.32 -18.42 -4.53
N TRP A 240 -13.91 -19.28 -3.58
CA TRP A 240 -12.50 -19.50 -3.31
C TRP A 240 -11.76 -20.15 -4.50
N VAL A 241 -12.47 -21.00 -5.29
CA VAL A 241 -11.92 -21.57 -6.54
C VAL A 241 -11.70 -20.46 -7.58
N ILE A 242 -12.70 -19.58 -7.73
CA ILE A 242 -12.57 -18.43 -8.64
C ILE A 242 -11.42 -17.52 -8.18
N GLY A 243 -11.33 -17.25 -6.88
CA GLY A 243 -10.21 -16.51 -6.30
C GLY A 243 -8.86 -17.16 -6.58
N GLY A 244 -8.79 -18.50 -6.46
CA GLY A 244 -7.60 -19.29 -6.81
C GLY A 244 -7.22 -19.20 -8.28
N LEU A 245 -8.18 -19.27 -9.18
CA LEU A 245 -7.96 -19.13 -10.62
C LEU A 245 -7.47 -17.72 -10.98
N LEU A 246 -8.10 -16.67 -10.43
CA LEU A 246 -7.66 -15.28 -10.64
C LEU A 246 -6.23 -15.07 -10.13
N MET A 247 -5.94 -15.52 -8.92
CA MET A 247 -4.60 -15.40 -8.33
C MET A 247 -3.55 -16.17 -9.14
N SER A 248 -3.87 -17.38 -9.59
CA SER A 248 -2.97 -18.19 -10.44
C SER A 248 -2.75 -17.52 -11.80
N ALA A 249 -3.78 -16.99 -12.43
CA ALA A 249 -3.67 -16.26 -13.69
C ALA A 249 -2.75 -15.03 -13.53
N GLY A 250 -2.94 -14.24 -12.47
CA GLY A 250 -2.08 -13.10 -12.17
C GLY A 250 -0.62 -13.51 -11.95
N PHE A 251 -0.35 -14.59 -11.22
CA PHE A 251 1.02 -15.10 -11.05
C PHE A 251 1.63 -15.59 -12.35
N ILE A 252 0.88 -16.33 -13.15
CA ILE A 252 1.36 -16.79 -14.47
C ILE A 252 1.74 -15.59 -15.34
N MET A 253 0.87 -14.59 -15.43
CA MET A 253 1.16 -13.35 -16.17
C MET A 253 2.43 -12.68 -15.64
N GLN A 254 2.58 -12.53 -14.33
CA GLN A 254 3.77 -11.91 -13.72
C GLN A 254 5.05 -12.69 -14.01
N PHE A 255 5.03 -14.02 -13.87
CA PHE A 255 6.21 -14.84 -14.17
C PHE A 255 6.56 -14.81 -15.65
N VAL A 256 5.57 -14.84 -16.55
CA VAL A 256 5.80 -14.69 -17.99
C VAL A 256 6.49 -13.36 -18.28
N TRP A 257 5.99 -12.26 -17.76
CA TRP A 257 6.56 -10.94 -18.03
C TRP A 257 7.88 -10.66 -17.28
N THR A 258 8.15 -11.34 -16.19
CA THR A 258 9.39 -11.12 -15.44
C THR A 258 10.52 -12.04 -15.89
N ALA A 259 10.22 -13.30 -16.26
CA ALA A 259 11.23 -14.31 -16.53
C ALA A 259 11.33 -14.71 -18.01
N ALA A 260 10.18 -14.81 -18.75
CA ALA A 260 10.15 -15.34 -20.10
C ALA A 260 10.12 -14.25 -21.18
N ARG A 261 9.31 -13.21 -21.00
CA ARG A 261 9.10 -12.14 -22.01
C ARG A 261 9.09 -10.76 -21.35
N PRO A 262 10.23 -10.27 -20.86
CA PRO A 262 10.33 -8.94 -20.24
C PRO A 262 10.01 -7.79 -21.22
N ASP A 263 10.20 -8.01 -22.51
CA ASP A 263 9.84 -7.10 -23.60
C ASP A 263 8.34 -6.75 -23.63
N LEU A 264 7.47 -7.69 -23.24
CA LEU A 264 6.02 -7.48 -23.19
C LEU A 264 5.53 -6.89 -21.88
N GLN A 265 6.40 -6.66 -20.90
CA GLN A 265 6.03 -6.19 -19.57
C GLN A 265 5.21 -4.90 -19.60
N ASN A 266 5.54 -3.98 -20.50
CA ASN A 266 4.89 -2.67 -20.61
C ASN A 266 3.85 -2.60 -21.74
N ALA A 267 3.66 -3.68 -22.51
CA ALA A 267 2.72 -3.70 -23.63
C ALA A 267 1.27 -3.43 -23.17
N GLU A 268 0.87 -3.96 -21.99
CA GLU A 268 -0.45 -3.70 -21.41
C GLU A 268 -0.73 -2.21 -21.26
N LEU A 269 0.28 -1.44 -20.83
CA LEU A 269 0.12 -0.03 -20.49
C LEU A 269 -0.21 0.84 -21.71
N LEU A 270 0.16 0.39 -22.89
CA LEU A 270 -0.10 1.08 -24.16
C LEU A 270 -1.56 0.94 -24.63
N TYR A 271 -2.30 -0.02 -24.10
CA TYR A 271 -3.71 -0.23 -24.46
C TYR A 271 -4.69 0.60 -23.66
N HIS A 272 -4.23 1.33 -22.64
CA HIS A 272 -5.07 2.20 -21.83
C HIS A 272 -5.18 3.61 -22.45
N THR A 273 -6.22 4.32 -22.09
CA THR A 273 -6.41 5.71 -22.52
C THR A 273 -5.37 6.61 -21.85
N GLY A 274 -4.65 7.38 -22.64
CA GLY A 274 -3.70 8.37 -22.13
C GLY A 274 -4.43 9.56 -21.52
N ILE A 275 -4.12 9.90 -20.27
CA ILE A 275 -4.75 11.02 -19.55
C ILE A 275 -4.42 12.36 -20.23
N TYR A 276 -3.26 12.45 -20.87
CA TYR A 276 -2.75 13.70 -21.49
C TYR A 276 -2.82 13.71 -23.02
N ASN A 277 -3.23 12.63 -23.64
CA ASN A 277 -3.29 12.49 -25.08
C ASN A 277 -4.72 12.70 -25.55
N THR A 278 -5.14 13.89 -25.88
CA THR A 278 -6.38 14.28 -26.60
C THR A 278 -7.37 13.14 -26.96
N GLY A 279 -7.64 12.22 -26.03
CA GLY A 279 -8.52 11.05 -26.21
C GLY A 279 -7.92 9.83 -26.88
N GLY A 280 -6.62 9.82 -27.22
CA GLY A 280 -5.92 8.67 -27.76
C GLY A 280 -5.45 7.66 -26.73
N LEU A 281 -4.91 6.53 -27.19
CA LEU A 281 -4.22 5.57 -26.35
C LEU A 281 -2.86 6.12 -25.88
N ASN A 282 -2.32 5.54 -24.82
CA ASN A 282 -0.97 5.90 -24.36
C ASN A 282 0.06 5.65 -25.45
N THR A 283 0.80 6.68 -25.80
CA THR A 283 1.91 6.60 -26.77
C THR A 283 3.25 6.37 -26.09
N SER A 284 3.35 6.71 -24.81
CA SER A 284 4.55 6.51 -24.00
C SER A 284 4.17 6.11 -22.58
N VAL A 285 4.98 5.25 -21.99
CA VAL A 285 4.82 4.81 -20.60
C VAL A 285 6.06 5.25 -19.85
N ASP A 286 5.85 6.00 -18.77
CA ASP A 286 6.92 6.28 -17.82
C ASP A 286 7.18 5.00 -17.01
N VAL A 287 8.24 4.28 -17.36
CA VAL A 287 8.61 3.02 -16.70
C VAL A 287 9.15 3.22 -15.29
N THR A 288 9.55 4.43 -14.93
CA THR A 288 10.06 4.77 -13.59
C THR A 288 8.91 4.95 -12.61
N ALA A 289 7.74 5.31 -13.12
CA ALA A 289 6.54 5.48 -12.32
C ALA A 289 5.91 4.12 -11.95
N ALA A 290 5.33 4.01 -10.75
CA ALA A 290 4.61 2.81 -10.34
C ALA A 290 3.33 2.67 -11.16
N GLN A 291 3.29 1.60 -11.94
CA GLN A 291 2.24 1.34 -12.92
C GLN A 291 1.07 0.57 -12.31
N ILE A 292 -0.14 0.86 -12.78
CA ILE A 292 -1.33 0.09 -12.46
C ILE A 292 -1.35 -1.11 -13.41
N ARG A 293 -1.37 -2.36 -12.89
CA ARG A 293 -1.24 -3.57 -13.69
C ARG A 293 -2.33 -4.57 -13.41
N ALA A 294 -2.84 -5.22 -14.47
CA ALA A 294 -3.88 -6.23 -14.36
C ALA A 294 -3.41 -7.50 -13.64
N ASP A 295 -2.16 -7.91 -13.84
CA ASP A 295 -1.57 -9.07 -13.16
C ASP A 295 -1.61 -8.91 -11.63
N CYS A 296 -1.16 -7.77 -11.12
CA CYS A 296 -1.20 -7.45 -9.70
C CYS A 296 -2.63 -7.33 -9.16
N TYR A 297 -3.54 -6.75 -9.96
CA TYR A 297 -4.95 -6.66 -9.61
C TYR A 297 -5.59 -8.04 -9.44
N LEU A 298 -5.35 -8.96 -10.38
CA LEU A 298 -5.87 -10.32 -10.31
C LEU A 298 -5.36 -11.06 -9.07
N ILE A 299 -4.08 -10.88 -8.72
CA ILE A 299 -3.51 -11.47 -7.49
C ILE A 299 -4.19 -10.90 -6.25
N VAL A 300 -4.33 -9.57 -6.16
CA VAL A 300 -4.94 -8.90 -5.00
C VAL A 300 -6.40 -9.31 -4.85
N LEU A 301 -7.18 -9.22 -5.92
CA LEU A 301 -8.60 -9.59 -5.89
C LEU A 301 -8.78 -11.07 -5.55
N GLY A 302 -8.02 -11.97 -6.21
CA GLY A 302 -8.05 -13.40 -5.95
C GLY A 302 -7.70 -13.74 -4.50
N PHE A 303 -6.63 -13.15 -3.97
CA PHE A 303 -6.23 -13.32 -2.58
C PHE A 303 -7.32 -12.91 -1.59
N PHE A 304 -7.95 -11.74 -1.78
CA PHE A 304 -9.01 -11.28 -0.88
C PHE A 304 -10.29 -12.11 -1.01
N LEU A 305 -10.64 -12.60 -2.20
CA LEU A 305 -11.76 -13.55 -2.36
C LEU A 305 -11.50 -14.86 -1.60
N ILE A 306 -10.30 -15.42 -1.70
CA ILE A 306 -9.92 -16.61 -0.93
C ILE A 306 -9.96 -16.33 0.57
N LEU A 307 -9.39 -15.20 1.01
CA LEU A 307 -9.34 -14.80 2.42
C LEU A 307 -10.74 -14.68 3.02
N GLU A 308 -11.72 -14.13 2.28
CA GLU A 308 -13.08 -13.94 2.81
C GLU A 308 -13.92 -15.23 2.76
N THR A 309 -13.62 -16.15 1.86
CA THR A 309 -14.44 -17.37 1.65
C THR A 309 -13.85 -18.64 2.25
N SER A 310 -12.53 -18.67 2.51
CA SER A 310 -11.86 -19.86 3.06
C SER A 310 -11.60 -19.73 4.56
N SER A 311 -12.17 -20.66 5.35
CA SER A 311 -11.92 -20.75 6.81
C SER A 311 -10.48 -21.14 7.14
N ILE A 312 -9.83 -21.92 6.29
CA ILE A 312 -8.43 -22.38 6.46
C ILE A 312 -7.50 -21.17 6.37
N VAL A 313 -7.63 -20.39 5.32
CA VAL A 313 -6.80 -19.18 5.12
C VAL A 313 -7.04 -18.17 6.23
N GLN A 314 -8.31 -17.96 6.64
CA GLN A 314 -8.63 -17.11 7.80
C GLN A 314 -7.97 -17.61 9.09
N SER A 315 -7.89 -18.93 9.30
CA SER A 315 -7.23 -19.51 10.47
C SER A 315 -5.73 -19.23 10.50
N ILE A 316 -5.05 -19.33 9.34
CA ILE A 316 -3.63 -19.00 9.21
C ILE A 316 -3.39 -17.53 9.58
N PHE A 317 -4.19 -16.60 9.02
CA PHE A 317 -4.06 -15.15 9.31
C PHE A 317 -4.55 -14.77 10.73
N ARG A 318 -5.28 -15.64 11.42
CA ARG A 318 -5.65 -15.48 12.84
C ARG A 318 -4.58 -15.98 13.81
N ASN A 319 -3.44 -16.50 13.33
CA ASN A 319 -2.33 -16.91 14.18
C ASN A 319 -1.91 -15.75 15.09
N LYS A 320 -1.64 -16.06 16.38
CA LYS A 320 -1.29 -15.09 17.42
C LYS A 320 -0.11 -14.21 17.01
N PHE A 321 0.87 -14.75 16.26
CA PHE A 321 2.02 -14.02 15.78
C PHE A 321 1.63 -12.95 14.72
N LEU A 322 0.84 -13.34 13.70
CA LEU A 322 0.36 -12.41 12.67
C LEU A 322 -0.63 -11.40 13.26
N VAL A 323 -1.47 -11.85 14.19
CA VAL A 323 -2.37 -10.95 14.94
C VAL A 323 -1.58 -10.04 15.88
N LEU A 324 -0.43 -10.47 16.44
CA LEU A 324 0.44 -9.63 17.26
C LEU A 324 1.17 -8.59 16.39
N LEU A 325 1.72 -8.99 15.25
CA LEU A 325 2.23 -8.07 14.22
C LEU A 325 1.12 -7.11 13.77
N GLY A 326 -0.07 -7.60 13.55
CA GLY A 326 -1.26 -6.81 13.29
C GLY A 326 -1.77 -6.05 14.53
N ARG A 327 -1.70 -6.54 15.77
CA ARG A 327 -2.15 -5.88 17.03
C ARG A 327 -1.14 -4.90 17.58
N ARG A 328 0.13 -5.07 17.39
CA ARG A 328 1.13 -4.03 17.61
C ARG A 328 1.03 -2.97 16.53
N SER A 329 0.50 -3.32 15.37
CA SER A 329 -0.17 -2.46 14.43
C SER A 329 -1.61 -2.06 14.88
N LEU A 330 -2.14 -2.46 16.01
CA LEU A 330 -3.57 -2.45 16.39
C LEU A 330 -3.76 -2.24 17.90
N SER A 331 -3.37 -1.10 18.47
CA SER A 331 -3.68 -0.88 19.88
C SER A 331 -5.18 -0.76 20.13
N THR A 332 -5.60 -1.53 21.07
CA THR A 332 -6.91 -1.60 21.69
C THR A 332 -7.30 -0.26 22.33
N SER A 333 -8.23 0.45 21.75
CA SER A 333 -9.11 1.29 22.56
C SER A 333 -9.97 0.37 23.42
N ARG A 334 -9.75 0.34 24.75
CA ARG A 334 -10.68 -0.28 25.70
C ARG A 334 -12.07 0.31 25.44
N PRO A 335 -13.11 -0.48 25.31
CA PRO A 335 -14.46 0.03 25.29
C PRO A 335 -14.78 0.57 26.68
N THR A 336 -15.01 1.87 26.80
CA THR A 336 -15.79 2.41 27.92
C THR A 336 -17.13 1.71 27.92
N HIS A 337 -17.47 1.12 29.06
CA HIS A 337 -18.69 0.40 29.30
C HIS A 337 -19.93 1.24 28.94
N THR A 338 -20.61 0.82 27.89
CA THR A 338 -22.04 1.05 27.71
C THR A 338 -22.67 -0.30 27.41
N PRO A 339 -23.71 -0.71 28.12
CA PRO A 339 -24.36 -1.98 27.89
C PRO A 339 -25.20 -1.87 26.60
N GLN A 340 -24.76 -2.52 25.55
CA GLN A 340 -25.56 -2.68 24.32
C GLN A 340 -25.66 -4.15 23.93
N GLN A 341 -26.94 -4.53 23.80
CA GLN A 341 -27.51 -5.75 23.29
C GLN A 341 -26.72 -6.47 22.19
N HIS A 342 -26.77 -7.80 22.25
CA HIS A 342 -26.41 -8.81 21.28
C HIS A 342 -26.13 -8.36 19.85
N ARG A 343 -24.85 -8.06 19.52
CA ARG A 343 -24.33 -8.00 18.15
C ARG A 343 -23.06 -8.85 18.03
N PRO A 344 -22.86 -9.57 16.96
CA PRO A 344 -21.75 -10.51 16.84
C PRO A 344 -20.38 -9.83 16.92
N LYS A 345 -19.53 -10.33 17.81
CA LYS A 345 -18.19 -9.81 18.20
C LYS A 345 -17.12 -9.77 17.08
N ARG A 346 -17.47 -10.05 15.82
CA ARG A 346 -16.49 -10.35 14.76
C ARG A 346 -15.91 -9.18 13.96
N THR A 347 -16.45 -7.98 14.06
CA THR A 347 -16.12 -6.87 13.14
C THR A 347 -15.03 -5.92 13.63
N LYS A 348 -14.55 -6.02 14.87
CA LYS A 348 -13.56 -5.10 15.42
C LYS A 348 -12.12 -5.35 14.95
N SER A 349 -11.79 -6.54 14.44
CA SER A 349 -10.40 -6.89 14.10
C SER A 349 -9.89 -6.30 12.79
N SER A 350 -10.74 -6.17 11.78
CA SER A 350 -10.31 -5.71 10.45
C SER A 350 -10.15 -4.19 10.33
N GLN A 351 -10.94 -3.40 11.07
CA GLN A 351 -10.76 -1.93 11.07
C GLN A 351 -9.43 -1.49 11.69
N GLN A 352 -8.90 -2.30 12.56
CA GLN A 352 -7.68 -2.02 13.26
C GLN A 352 -6.41 -2.30 12.44
N MET A 353 -6.45 -3.20 11.44
CA MET A 353 -5.27 -3.62 10.69
C MET A 353 -4.58 -2.51 9.86
N LEU A 354 -5.32 -1.54 9.36
CA LEU A 354 -4.78 -0.56 8.41
C LEU A 354 -4.06 0.63 9.06
N THR A 355 -4.34 0.93 10.32
CA THR A 355 -3.88 2.19 10.93
C THR A 355 -2.41 2.19 11.32
N HIS A 356 -1.82 1.04 11.63
CA HIS A 356 -0.40 0.95 12.01
C HIS A 356 0.54 0.61 10.84
N ALA A 357 0.00 0.04 9.77
CA ALA A 357 0.77 -0.15 8.56
C ALA A 357 1.33 1.19 8.03
N THR A 358 0.62 2.29 8.30
CA THR A 358 1.04 3.64 7.90
C THR A 358 2.33 4.07 8.59
N GLY A 359 2.47 3.88 9.90
CA GLY A 359 3.67 4.26 10.65
C GLY A 359 4.92 3.51 10.18
N TYR A 360 4.82 2.19 9.99
CA TYR A 360 5.91 1.39 9.42
C TYR A 360 6.29 1.85 8.02
N PHE A 361 5.30 2.06 7.18
CA PHE A 361 5.48 2.48 5.80
C PHE A 361 6.18 3.84 5.69
N LEU A 362 5.86 4.79 6.58
CA LEU A 362 6.39 6.16 6.54
C LEU A 362 7.84 6.27 7.03
N ILE A 363 8.27 5.46 7.99
CA ILE A 363 9.58 5.60 8.64
C ILE A 363 10.64 4.66 8.06
N GLN A 364 10.23 3.51 7.50
CA GLN A 364 11.16 2.46 7.08
C GLN A 364 12.23 2.95 6.10
N SER A 365 11.85 3.77 5.12
CA SER A 365 12.79 4.32 4.13
C SER A 365 13.84 5.19 4.81
N THR A 366 13.43 6.11 5.67
CA THR A 366 14.36 6.99 6.40
C THR A 366 15.40 6.18 7.18
N ILE A 367 14.99 5.13 7.88
CA ILE A 367 15.89 4.29 8.68
C ILE A 367 16.85 3.48 7.80
N ILE A 368 16.33 2.90 6.70
CA ILE A 368 17.17 2.10 5.80
C ILE A 368 18.23 2.97 5.13
N TYR A 369 17.84 4.12 4.59
CA TYR A 369 18.75 5.02 3.88
C TYR A 369 19.74 5.78 4.79
N THR A 370 19.43 5.94 6.07
CA THR A 370 20.33 6.59 7.03
C THR A 370 21.15 5.56 7.80
N LEU A 371 20.51 4.86 8.73
CA LEU A 371 21.17 3.91 9.62
C LEU A 371 21.73 2.69 8.87
N GLY A 372 20.93 2.13 7.94
CA GLY A 372 21.34 0.93 7.20
C GLY A 372 22.58 1.18 6.35
N VAL A 373 22.57 2.27 5.58
CA VAL A 373 23.71 2.67 4.75
C VAL A 373 24.92 2.97 5.61
N LYS A 374 24.78 3.76 6.70
CA LYS A 374 25.88 4.09 7.59
C LYS A 374 26.55 2.86 8.23
N ILE A 375 25.75 1.87 8.67
CA ILE A 375 26.28 0.61 9.20
C ILE A 375 27.07 -0.13 8.12
N ALA A 376 26.52 -0.22 6.92
CA ALA A 376 27.15 -0.92 5.82
C ALA A 376 28.45 -0.23 5.38
N THR A 377 28.46 1.08 5.21
CA THR A 377 29.65 1.86 4.85
C THR A 377 30.75 1.67 5.89
N ASN A 378 30.43 1.79 7.18
CA ASN A 378 31.41 1.59 8.26
C ASN A 378 32.01 0.18 8.30
N MET A 379 31.26 -0.85 7.91
CA MET A 379 31.71 -2.24 7.87
C MET A 379 32.51 -2.58 6.61
N THR A 380 32.33 -1.82 5.53
CA THR A 380 32.96 -2.06 4.22
C THR A 380 34.13 -1.13 3.96
N SER A 381 34.28 -0.01 4.68
CA SER A 381 35.37 0.97 4.54
C SER A 381 36.78 0.40 4.75
N ASP A 382 36.89 -0.76 5.39
CA ASP A 382 38.18 -1.45 5.68
C ASP A 382 38.51 -2.43 4.54
N GLU A 383 38.70 -1.96 3.29
CA GLU A 383 39.27 -2.64 2.09
C GLU A 383 38.78 -4.08 1.77
N ARG A 384 37.72 -4.58 2.40
CA ARG A 384 37.31 -5.98 2.24
C ARG A 384 35.87 -6.08 1.65
N THR A 385 35.80 -6.00 0.34
CA THR A 385 34.58 -6.33 -0.45
C THR A 385 33.92 -7.68 -0.06
N HIS A 386 34.73 -8.62 0.50
CA HIS A 386 34.24 -9.90 1.00
C HIS A 386 33.29 -9.79 2.21
N ARG A 387 33.25 -8.66 2.91
CA ARG A 387 32.37 -8.45 4.07
C ARG A 387 31.00 -7.86 3.70
N TYR A 388 30.77 -7.48 2.45
CA TYR A 388 29.52 -6.85 2.02
C TYR A 388 28.27 -7.68 2.36
N PRO A 389 28.20 -9.02 2.14
CA PRO A 389 27.02 -9.80 2.53
C PRO A 389 26.75 -9.79 4.04
N ALA A 390 27.80 -9.82 4.86
CA ALA A 390 27.67 -9.74 6.31
C ALA A 390 27.21 -8.35 6.74
N ALA A 391 27.75 -7.29 6.15
CA ALA A 391 27.33 -5.91 6.39
C ALA A 391 25.85 -5.69 6.03
N ALA A 392 25.40 -6.22 4.88
CA ALA A 392 24.00 -6.18 4.49
C ALA A 392 23.11 -6.96 5.47
N GLY A 393 23.54 -8.13 5.94
CA GLY A 393 22.80 -8.92 6.93
C GLY A 393 22.66 -8.20 8.28
N VAL A 394 23.73 -7.60 8.79
CA VAL A 394 23.71 -6.80 10.03
C VAL A 394 22.82 -5.56 9.86
N SER A 395 22.96 -4.86 8.73
CA SER A 395 22.13 -3.69 8.41
C SER A 395 20.64 -4.07 8.32
N PHE A 396 20.32 -5.24 7.77
CA PHE A 396 18.93 -5.73 7.70
C PHE A 396 18.32 -5.90 9.09
N VAL A 397 19.00 -6.63 9.97
CA VAL A 397 18.51 -6.89 11.33
C VAL A 397 18.41 -5.59 12.13
N ALA A 398 19.44 -4.75 12.08
CA ALA A 398 19.46 -3.47 12.80
C ALA A 398 18.34 -2.53 12.33
N THR A 399 18.21 -2.34 11.01
CA THR A 399 17.18 -1.47 10.45
C THR A 399 15.76 -2.00 10.68
N LEU A 400 15.56 -3.31 10.66
CA LEU A 400 14.28 -3.93 10.98
C LEU A 400 13.88 -3.65 12.43
N LEU A 401 14.77 -3.88 13.39
CA LEU A 401 14.50 -3.63 14.81
C LEU A 401 14.21 -2.15 15.08
N VAL A 402 15.05 -1.26 14.54
CA VAL A 402 14.86 0.19 14.72
C VAL A 402 13.56 0.66 14.05
N THR A 403 13.20 0.12 12.88
CA THR A 403 11.93 0.44 12.22
C THR A 403 10.73 0.02 13.08
N ILE A 404 10.78 -1.17 13.70
CA ILE A 404 9.73 -1.63 14.60
C ILE A 404 9.55 -0.69 15.78
N ILE A 405 10.65 -0.30 16.42
CA ILE A 405 10.64 0.59 17.59
C ILE A 405 10.14 1.99 17.19
N SER A 406 10.68 2.55 16.11
CA SER A 406 10.32 3.89 15.64
C SER A 406 8.87 3.98 15.17
N ALA A 407 8.35 2.94 14.53
CA ALA A 407 6.94 2.87 14.15
C ALA A 407 6.02 2.82 15.37
N GLU A 408 6.40 2.12 16.44
CA GLU A 408 5.66 2.11 17.71
C GLU A 408 5.67 3.50 18.38
N ILE A 409 6.80 4.18 18.37
CA ILE A 409 6.91 5.55 18.88
C ILE A 409 6.00 6.50 18.06
N LEU A 410 6.05 6.45 16.73
CA LEU A 410 5.20 7.27 15.87
C LEU A 410 3.71 7.00 16.12
N TYR A 411 3.36 5.74 16.34
CA TYR A 411 1.99 5.37 16.67
C TYR A 411 1.49 6.07 17.93
N TRP A 412 2.25 5.96 19.01
CA TRP A 412 1.86 6.57 20.31
C TRP A 412 1.89 8.09 20.27
N LEU A 413 2.89 8.69 19.64
CA LEU A 413 3.07 10.15 19.64
C LEU A 413 2.22 10.88 18.60
N VAL A 414 1.87 10.23 17.50
CA VAL A 414 1.22 10.91 16.37
C VAL A 414 -0.15 10.31 16.03
N GLU A 415 -0.21 8.99 15.82
CA GLU A 415 -1.46 8.39 15.33
C GLU A 415 -2.58 8.39 16.39
N ILE A 416 -2.27 8.09 17.65
CA ILE A 416 -3.28 8.14 18.72
C ILE A 416 -3.80 9.57 18.92
N PRO A 417 -2.94 10.60 19.12
CA PRO A 417 -3.39 11.96 19.23
C PRO A 417 -4.19 12.45 18.01
N SER A 418 -3.78 12.10 16.79
CA SER A 418 -4.50 12.49 15.57
C SER A 418 -5.93 11.92 15.52
N LYS A 419 -6.11 10.67 15.97
CA LYS A 419 -7.43 10.03 16.07
C LYS A 419 -8.30 10.69 17.14
N CYS A 420 -7.73 11.00 18.29
CA CYS A 420 -8.42 11.70 19.38
C CYS A 420 -8.80 13.11 18.96
N PHE A 421 -7.87 13.85 18.35
CA PHE A 421 -8.10 15.20 17.85
C PHE A 421 -9.19 15.22 16.76
N GLY A 422 -9.12 14.32 15.78
CA GLY A 422 -10.15 14.22 14.74
C GLY A 422 -11.53 13.87 15.27
N LYS A 423 -11.63 13.09 16.37
CA LYS A 423 -12.89 12.81 17.05
C LYS A 423 -13.38 14.03 17.82
N TRP A 424 -12.51 14.63 18.62
CA TRP A 424 -12.84 15.82 19.38
C TRP A 424 -13.31 16.97 18.49
N LEU A 425 -12.61 17.24 17.39
CA LEU A 425 -12.98 18.29 16.45
C LEU A 425 -14.33 18.00 15.77
N TRP A 426 -14.61 16.74 15.43
CA TRP A 426 -15.90 16.34 14.90
C TRP A 426 -17.04 16.56 15.90
N ASP A 427 -16.83 16.16 17.15
CA ASP A 427 -17.83 16.29 18.21
C ASP A 427 -18.08 17.78 18.52
N TRP A 428 -17.04 18.62 18.49
CA TRP A 428 -17.12 20.07 18.67
C TRP A 428 -17.88 20.78 17.53
N ILE A 429 -17.62 20.42 16.26
CA ILE A 429 -18.33 21.01 15.10
C ILE A 429 -19.80 20.61 15.08
N ARG A 430 -20.12 19.44 15.63
CA ARG A 430 -21.48 18.92 15.63
C ARG A 430 -22.33 19.47 16.79
N ALA A 431 -21.72 19.88 17.90
CA ALA A 431 -22.40 20.51 19.05
C ALA A 431 -22.94 21.88 18.68
#